data_3182007d56baa0ab560410b53eea3c56
#
_entry.id   3182007d56baa0ab560410b53eea3c56
#
_cell.length_a   1.000
_cell.length_b   1.000
_cell.length_c   1.000
_cell.angle_alpha   90.00
_cell.angle_beta   90.00
_cell.angle_gamma   90.00
#
_symmetry.space_group_name_H-M   'P 1'
#
loop_
_entity.id
_entity.type
_entity.pdbx_description
1 polymer ?
#
loop_
_entity_poly.entity_id
_entity_poly.type
_entity_poly.pdbx_seq_one_letter_code
_entity_poly.pdbx_strand_id
1 'polypeptide(L)'
;EVEKLVALYSKAGCKFFDVSAKPEIIDAAKKGLQGREGYICVSVGIKGDPHVRKAQIDYEKCAGCHKCEEICPQKTIKHCKVKTARCIGCGKCYTVCTHGAISFLSENKDLREVLPPLIEKGIDCIEFHVIGEDESGIYEKWD
;
A
#
# COMPACT_ATOMS: atom_id res chain seq x y z
N GLU A 1 1.36 6.83 -15.71
CA GLU A 1 0.02 7.16 -15.19
C GLU A 1 0.11 8.17 -14.04
N VAL A 2 0.98 7.96 -13.04
CA VAL A 2 1.19 8.87 -11.90
C VAL A 2 1.53 10.29 -12.36
N GLU A 3 2.45 10.47 -13.30
CA GLU A 3 2.81 11.76 -13.89
C GLU A 3 1.58 12.54 -14.38
N LYS A 4 0.67 11.87 -15.11
CA LYS A 4 -0.55 12.49 -15.63
C LYS A 4 -1.53 12.89 -14.53
N LEU A 5 -1.68 12.06 -13.50
CA LEU A 5 -2.54 12.35 -12.35
C LEU A 5 -2.02 13.54 -11.56
N VAL A 6 -0.73 13.55 -11.23
CA VAL A 6 -0.10 14.67 -10.53
C VAL A 6 -0.21 15.96 -11.36
N ALA A 7 0.03 15.90 -12.67
CA ALA A 7 -0.14 17.06 -13.55
C ALA A 7 -1.58 17.60 -13.55
N LEU A 8 -2.57 16.72 -13.56
CA LEU A 8 -3.98 17.11 -13.50
C LEU A 8 -4.34 17.78 -12.17
N TYR A 9 -4.02 17.11 -11.06
CA TYR A 9 -4.37 17.61 -9.73
C TYR A 9 -3.57 18.84 -9.34
N SER A 10 -2.30 18.97 -9.72
CA SER A 10 -1.52 20.20 -9.50
C SER A 10 -2.09 21.41 -10.25
N LYS A 11 -2.60 21.20 -11.46
CA LYS A 11 -3.34 22.24 -12.20
C LYS A 11 -4.63 22.65 -11.52
N ALA A 12 -5.28 21.72 -10.82
CA ALA A 12 -6.47 22.00 -10.02
C ALA A 12 -6.15 22.62 -8.64
N GLY A 13 -4.87 22.89 -8.32
CA GLY A 13 -4.44 23.55 -7.08
C GLY A 13 -4.05 22.61 -5.96
N CYS A 14 -3.99 21.29 -6.19
CA CYS A 14 -3.46 20.36 -5.21
C CYS A 14 -1.95 20.56 -5.07
N LYS A 15 -1.48 20.63 -3.82
CA LYS A 15 -0.05 20.80 -3.50
C LYS A 15 0.57 19.60 -2.80
N PHE A 16 -0.22 18.70 -2.22
CA PHE A 16 0.27 17.53 -1.51
C PHE A 16 -0.09 16.26 -2.27
N PHE A 17 0.91 15.41 -2.52
CA PHE A 17 0.77 14.18 -3.28
C PHE A 17 1.36 13.03 -2.48
N ASP A 18 0.47 12.22 -1.91
CA ASP A 18 0.85 10.98 -1.26
C ASP A 18 0.99 9.89 -2.31
N VAL A 19 2.16 9.26 -2.35
CA VAL A 19 2.54 8.30 -3.37
C VAL A 19 3.22 7.07 -2.77
N SER A 20 3.22 5.99 -3.51
CA SER A 20 3.90 4.76 -3.13
C SER A 20 5.42 4.99 -2.98
N ALA A 21 6.02 4.39 -1.96
CA ALA A 21 7.44 4.50 -1.61
C ALA A 21 8.36 3.77 -2.61
N LYS A 22 8.37 4.25 -3.86
CA LYS A 22 9.19 3.72 -4.96
C LYS A 22 9.88 4.85 -5.71
N PRO A 23 11.19 4.75 -5.98
CA PRO A 23 11.94 5.79 -6.67
C PRO A 23 11.33 6.22 -8.01
N GLU A 24 10.87 5.26 -8.82
CA GLU A 24 10.24 5.52 -10.11
C GLU A 24 8.91 6.27 -10.00
N ILE A 25 8.17 6.07 -8.91
CA ILE A 25 6.91 6.77 -8.65
C ILE A 25 7.17 8.21 -8.23
N ILE A 26 8.21 8.44 -7.41
CA ILE A 26 8.65 9.79 -7.03
C ILE A 26 9.08 10.57 -8.27
N ASP A 27 9.91 9.99 -9.14
CA ASP A 27 10.35 10.61 -10.38
C ASP A 27 9.15 10.98 -11.28
N ALA A 28 8.17 10.08 -11.39
CA ALA A 28 6.96 10.33 -12.15
C ALA A 28 6.10 11.45 -11.52
N ALA A 29 5.99 11.49 -10.19
CA ALA A 29 5.25 12.53 -9.48
C ALA A 29 5.92 13.91 -9.67
N LYS A 30 7.24 14.00 -9.52
CA LYS A 30 8.00 15.23 -9.77
C LYS A 30 7.87 15.75 -11.21
N LYS A 31 7.93 14.85 -12.19
CA LYS A 31 7.65 15.22 -13.59
C LYS A 31 6.24 15.77 -13.76
N GLY A 32 5.27 15.18 -13.06
CA GLY A 32 3.87 15.62 -13.09
C GLY A 32 3.65 17.02 -12.53
N LEU A 33 4.48 17.48 -11.59
CA LEU A 33 4.44 18.84 -11.07
C LEU A 33 4.76 19.89 -12.16
N GLN A 34 5.60 19.56 -13.14
CA GLN A 34 5.93 20.44 -14.25
C GLN A 34 6.42 21.84 -13.79
N GLY A 35 7.23 21.89 -12.73
CA GLY A 35 7.74 23.13 -12.14
C GLY A 35 6.75 23.88 -11.24
N ARG A 36 5.54 23.34 -10.99
CA ARG A 36 4.62 23.92 -10.01
C ARG A 36 5.06 23.55 -8.60
N GLU A 37 4.69 24.40 -7.65
CA GLU A 37 4.86 24.11 -6.24
C GLU A 37 4.04 22.87 -5.83
N GLY A 38 4.68 21.92 -5.14
CA GLY A 38 4.03 20.73 -4.62
C GLY A 38 4.98 19.91 -3.76
N TYR A 39 4.41 19.18 -2.82
CA TYR A 39 5.10 18.34 -1.84
C TYR A 39 4.82 16.87 -2.13
N ILE A 40 5.87 16.07 -2.20
CA ILE A 40 5.79 14.62 -2.41
C ILE A 40 5.94 13.92 -1.07
N CYS A 41 4.86 13.32 -0.61
CA CYS A 41 4.81 12.43 0.55
C CYS A 41 4.90 10.98 0.08
N VAL A 42 5.61 10.14 0.82
CA VAL A 42 5.66 8.70 0.56
C VAL A 42 5.05 7.93 1.71
N SER A 43 4.12 7.03 1.38
CA SER A 43 3.52 6.14 2.37
C SER A 43 4.42 4.94 2.62
N VAL A 44 4.81 4.75 3.88
CA VAL A 44 5.52 3.57 4.35
C VAL A 44 4.73 2.90 5.48
N GLY A 45 4.74 1.58 5.53
CA GLY A 45 4.05 0.81 6.56
C GLY A 45 5.01 0.01 7.43
N ILE A 46 4.56 -0.38 8.62
CA ILE A 46 5.33 -1.22 9.55
C ILE A 46 5.75 -2.53 8.88
N LYS A 47 4.86 -3.10 8.06
CA LYS A 47 5.08 -4.37 7.33
C LYS A 47 5.24 -4.16 5.81
N GLY A 48 5.88 -3.08 5.41
CA GLY A 48 6.07 -2.72 4.01
C GLY A 48 5.04 -1.71 3.48
N ASP A 49 5.06 -1.45 2.18
CA ASP A 49 4.14 -0.51 1.52
C ASP A 49 2.69 -1.00 1.66
N PRO A 50 1.80 -0.27 2.36
CA PRO A 50 0.40 -0.67 2.54
C PRO A 50 -0.35 -0.79 1.21
N HIS A 51 0.09 -0.08 0.17
CA HIS A 51 -0.52 -0.15 -1.16
C HIS A 51 -0.17 -1.44 -1.91
N VAL A 52 0.87 -2.16 -1.47
CA VAL A 52 1.30 -3.44 -2.06
C VAL A 52 0.68 -4.64 -1.34
N ARG A 53 0.13 -4.46 -0.14
CA ARG A 53 -0.49 -5.53 0.64
C ARG A 53 -1.62 -6.20 -0.14
N LYS A 54 -1.44 -7.45 -0.54
CA LYS A 54 -2.41 -8.23 -1.33
C LYS A 54 -2.76 -9.52 -0.61
N ALA A 55 -4.06 -9.81 -0.51
CA ALA A 55 -4.51 -11.07 0.07
C ALA A 55 -4.08 -12.25 -0.79
N GLN A 56 -3.69 -13.34 -0.13
CA GLN A 56 -3.45 -14.65 -0.70
C GLN A 56 -4.30 -15.69 0.01
N ILE A 57 -4.68 -16.74 -0.69
CA ILE A 57 -5.42 -17.86 -0.14
C ILE A 57 -4.57 -19.12 -0.24
N ASP A 58 -4.32 -19.73 0.90
CA ASP A 58 -3.70 -21.04 1.02
C ASP A 58 -4.75 -22.09 0.73
N TYR A 59 -4.60 -22.79 -0.40
CA TYR A 59 -5.57 -23.78 -0.86
C TYR A 59 -5.59 -25.04 0.01
N GLU A 60 -4.51 -25.36 0.68
CA GLU A 60 -4.45 -26.53 1.58
C GLU A 60 -5.28 -26.30 2.84
N LYS A 61 -5.40 -25.07 3.30
CA LYS A 61 -6.19 -24.67 4.47
C LYS A 61 -7.61 -24.23 4.10
N CYS A 62 -7.86 -23.94 2.82
CA CYS A 62 -9.12 -23.37 2.37
C CYS A 62 -10.24 -24.40 2.32
N ALA A 63 -11.26 -24.25 3.17
CA ALA A 63 -12.44 -25.12 3.16
C ALA A 63 -13.49 -24.78 2.09
N GLY A 64 -13.26 -23.80 1.22
CA GLY A 64 -14.19 -23.41 0.16
C GLY A 64 -15.51 -22.79 0.66
N CYS A 65 -15.55 -22.22 1.86
CA CYS A 65 -16.78 -21.70 2.48
C CYS A 65 -17.30 -20.38 1.91
N HIS A 66 -16.58 -19.74 1.00
CA HIS A 66 -16.90 -18.50 0.27
C HIS A 66 -17.15 -17.23 1.11
N LYS A 67 -17.06 -17.25 2.45
CA LYS A 67 -17.25 -16.08 3.31
C LYS A 67 -16.35 -14.89 2.93
N CYS A 68 -15.13 -15.17 2.49
CA CYS A 68 -14.19 -14.14 2.02
C CYS A 68 -14.62 -13.47 0.72
N GLU A 69 -15.36 -14.17 -0.14
CA GLU A 69 -15.93 -13.60 -1.38
C GLU A 69 -17.05 -12.62 -1.06
N GLU A 70 -17.93 -12.99 -0.13
CA GLU A 70 -19.11 -12.20 0.27
C GLU A 70 -18.68 -10.88 0.92
N ILE A 71 -17.68 -10.92 1.84
CA ILE A 71 -17.22 -9.75 2.59
C ILE A 71 -16.34 -8.81 1.77
N CYS A 72 -15.80 -9.25 0.63
CA CYS A 72 -14.85 -8.46 -0.14
C CYS A 72 -15.49 -7.24 -0.79
N PRO A 73 -15.17 -5.99 -0.37
CA PRO A 73 -15.81 -4.78 -0.90
C PRO A 73 -15.49 -4.55 -2.38
N GLN A 74 -14.33 -5.04 -2.82
CA GLN A 74 -13.88 -4.91 -4.22
C GLN A 74 -14.28 -6.10 -5.09
N LYS A 75 -14.97 -7.12 -4.49
CA LYS A 75 -15.37 -8.36 -5.19
C LYS A 75 -14.21 -9.00 -5.97
N THR A 76 -13.02 -8.96 -5.38
CA THR A 76 -11.78 -9.45 -6.01
C THR A 76 -11.51 -10.92 -5.77
N ILE A 77 -12.26 -11.54 -4.86
CA ILE A 77 -12.15 -12.96 -4.53
C ILE A 77 -13.29 -13.70 -5.23
N LYS A 78 -12.94 -14.71 -6.00
CA LYS A 78 -13.91 -15.63 -6.64
C LYS A 78 -13.34 -17.04 -6.69
N HIS A 79 -14.16 -18.03 -6.31
CA HIS A 79 -13.76 -19.45 -6.31
C HIS A 79 -12.39 -19.66 -5.62
N CYS A 80 -12.23 -19.06 -4.43
CA CYS A 80 -11.01 -19.09 -3.63
C CYS A 80 -9.76 -18.49 -4.32
N LYS A 81 -9.93 -17.72 -5.40
CA LYS A 81 -8.84 -17.01 -6.09
C LYS A 81 -8.95 -15.50 -5.87
N VAL A 82 -7.83 -14.85 -5.60
CA VAL A 82 -7.75 -13.39 -5.44
C VAL A 82 -7.24 -12.75 -6.71
N LYS A 83 -8.00 -11.78 -7.25
CA LYS A 83 -7.49 -10.88 -8.30
C LYS A 83 -6.62 -9.80 -7.65
N THR A 84 -5.34 -10.07 -7.51
CA THR A 84 -4.37 -9.21 -6.79
C THR A 84 -4.32 -7.77 -7.30
N ALA A 85 -4.45 -7.56 -8.61
CA ALA A 85 -4.46 -6.23 -9.22
C ALA A 85 -5.61 -5.32 -8.72
N ARG A 86 -6.70 -5.89 -8.21
CA ARG A 86 -7.87 -5.15 -7.68
C ARG A 86 -7.99 -5.24 -6.16
N CYS A 87 -7.15 -6.02 -5.51
CA CYS A 87 -7.13 -6.15 -4.06
C CYS A 87 -6.56 -4.87 -3.43
N ILE A 88 -7.30 -4.27 -2.51
CA ILE A 88 -6.89 -3.07 -1.76
C ILE A 88 -6.27 -3.39 -0.39
N GLY A 89 -6.04 -4.66 -0.08
CA GLY A 89 -5.39 -5.06 1.19
C GLY A 89 -6.17 -4.79 2.47
N CYS A 90 -7.47 -4.51 2.41
CA CYS A 90 -8.29 -4.04 3.54
C CYS A 90 -8.45 -5.02 4.72
N GLY A 91 -8.03 -6.27 4.59
CA GLY A 91 -8.06 -7.26 5.67
C GLY A 91 -9.40 -7.94 5.95
N LYS A 92 -10.53 -7.47 5.44
CA LYS A 92 -11.86 -8.02 5.77
C LYS A 92 -12.00 -9.53 5.51
N CYS A 93 -11.38 -10.04 4.45
CA CYS A 93 -11.37 -11.48 4.16
C CYS A 93 -10.63 -12.29 5.23
N TYR A 94 -9.58 -11.74 5.80
CA TYR A 94 -8.80 -12.37 6.87
C TYR A 94 -9.65 -12.54 8.15
N THR A 95 -10.40 -11.50 8.55
CA THR A 95 -11.19 -11.52 9.79
C THR A 95 -12.33 -12.54 9.79
N VAL A 96 -12.84 -12.94 8.60
CA VAL A 96 -13.93 -13.93 8.50
C VAL A 96 -13.44 -15.34 8.21
N CYS A 97 -12.13 -15.53 7.98
CA CYS A 97 -11.55 -16.83 7.67
C CYS A 97 -11.25 -17.63 8.94
N THR A 98 -12.18 -18.51 9.33
CA THR A 98 -12.02 -19.37 10.50
C THR A 98 -10.99 -20.50 10.32
N HIS A 99 -10.53 -20.73 9.09
CA HIS A 99 -9.55 -21.76 8.75
C HIS A 99 -8.11 -21.26 8.66
N GLY A 100 -7.87 -19.95 8.90
CA GLY A 100 -6.54 -19.37 8.79
C GLY A 100 -5.93 -19.47 7.37
N ALA A 101 -6.78 -19.62 6.35
CA ALA A 101 -6.34 -19.82 4.98
C ALA A 101 -5.93 -18.52 4.27
N ILE A 102 -6.13 -17.35 4.90
CA ILE A 102 -5.83 -16.06 4.28
C ILE A 102 -4.60 -15.45 4.92
N SER A 103 -3.66 -15.11 4.09
CA SER A 103 -2.46 -14.34 4.43
C SER A 103 -2.34 -13.12 3.50
N PHE A 104 -1.37 -12.26 3.78
CA PHE A 104 -1.07 -11.12 2.92
C PHE A 104 0.37 -11.20 2.45
N LEU A 105 0.56 -10.97 1.15
CA LEU A 105 1.86 -10.58 0.65
C LEU A 105 2.14 -9.18 1.20
N SER A 106 3.11 -9.10 2.08
CA SER A 106 3.78 -7.86 2.43
C SER A 106 5.24 -8.03 2.06
N GLU A 107 5.79 -7.13 1.29
CA GLU A 107 7.23 -7.02 1.18
C GLU A 107 7.70 -6.34 2.47
N ASN A 108 8.14 -7.13 3.44
CA ASN A 108 8.81 -6.61 4.64
C ASN A 108 10.15 -6.02 4.17
N LYS A 109 10.18 -4.75 3.86
CA LYS A 109 11.42 -4.02 3.61
C LYS A 109 11.80 -3.27 4.86
N ASP A 110 13.05 -3.36 5.26
CA ASP A 110 13.59 -2.54 6.33
C ASP A 110 13.53 -1.06 5.89
N LEU A 111 12.95 -0.20 6.72
CA LEU A 111 12.87 1.24 6.43
C LEU A 111 14.25 1.86 6.27
N ARG A 112 15.27 1.31 6.94
CA ARG A 112 16.68 1.72 6.80
C ARG A 112 17.24 1.47 5.38
N GLU A 113 16.66 0.53 4.65
CA GLU A 113 17.01 0.25 3.26
C GLU A 113 16.12 1.03 2.28
N VAL A 114 14.85 1.22 2.64
CA VAL A 114 13.86 1.85 1.76
C VAL A 114 14.01 3.37 1.72
N LEU A 115 14.18 4.01 2.88
CA LEU A 115 14.12 5.47 2.98
C LEU A 115 15.30 6.21 2.34
N PRO A 116 16.58 5.77 2.49
CA PRO A 116 17.69 6.54 1.94
C PRO A 116 17.57 6.86 0.44
N PRO A 117 17.27 5.89 -0.46
CA PRO A 117 17.14 6.20 -1.88
C PRO A 117 15.94 7.10 -2.20
N LEU A 118 14.89 7.12 -1.35
CA LEU A 118 13.74 8.00 -1.53
C LEU A 118 14.07 9.43 -1.08
N ILE A 119 14.83 9.56 0.00
CA ILE A 119 15.34 10.87 0.50
C ILE A 119 16.28 11.49 -0.53
N GLU A 120 17.18 10.70 -1.13
CA GLU A 120 18.05 11.15 -2.23
C GLU A 120 17.26 11.64 -3.45
N LYS A 121 16.08 11.07 -3.68
CA LYS A 121 15.14 11.54 -4.71
C LYS A 121 14.46 12.85 -4.29
N GLY A 122 14.65 13.33 -3.07
CA GLY A 122 14.10 14.58 -2.55
C GLY A 122 12.60 14.50 -2.34
N ILE A 123 12.15 13.55 -1.52
CA ILE A 123 10.81 13.57 -0.94
C ILE A 123 10.73 14.65 0.13
N ASP A 124 9.53 15.19 0.36
CA ASP A 124 9.31 16.27 1.30
C ASP A 124 8.80 15.76 2.65
N CYS A 125 8.08 14.65 2.67
CA CYS A 125 7.52 14.05 3.88
C CYS A 125 7.31 12.55 3.74
N ILE A 126 7.09 11.91 4.88
CA ILE A 126 6.83 10.48 5.00
C ILE A 126 5.50 10.34 5.76
N GLU A 127 4.58 9.58 5.20
CA GLU A 127 3.39 9.09 5.90
C GLU A 127 3.69 7.71 6.46
N PHE A 128 3.60 7.57 7.78
CA PHE A 128 3.81 6.32 8.47
C PHE A 128 2.48 5.61 8.71
N HIS A 129 2.24 4.57 7.94
CA HIS A 129 0.97 3.86 7.94
C HIS A 129 0.92 2.77 9.00
N VAL A 130 0.10 2.97 10.04
CA VAL A 130 0.04 2.13 11.25
C VAL A 130 -1.26 1.33 11.41
N ILE A 131 -2.06 1.17 10.36
CA ILE A 131 -3.36 0.52 10.45
C ILE A 131 -3.24 -0.97 10.82
N GLY A 132 -3.93 -1.34 11.92
CA GLY A 132 -4.15 -2.73 12.32
C GLY A 132 -2.91 -3.45 12.84
N GLU A 133 -1.91 -2.71 13.31
CA GLU A 133 -0.67 -3.27 13.83
C GLU A 133 -0.61 -3.19 15.35
N ASP A 134 0.23 -4.01 15.96
CA ASP A 134 0.49 -3.95 17.38
C ASP A 134 1.32 -2.69 17.75
N GLU A 135 1.10 -2.18 18.94
CA GLU A 135 1.78 -0.97 19.41
C GLU A 135 3.30 -1.13 19.49
N SER A 136 3.79 -2.34 19.81
CA SER A 136 5.22 -2.62 19.91
C SER A 136 5.94 -2.45 18.57
N GLY A 137 5.32 -2.92 17.48
CA GLY A 137 5.84 -2.74 16.13
C GLY A 137 5.86 -1.29 15.67
N ILE A 138 4.94 -0.46 16.17
CA ILE A 138 4.91 0.99 15.89
C ILE A 138 6.12 1.68 16.52
N TYR A 139 6.35 1.45 17.82
CA TYR A 139 7.46 2.08 18.55
C TYR A 139 8.82 1.64 18.02
N GLU A 140 8.99 0.33 17.73
CA GLU A 140 10.23 -0.19 17.13
C GLU A 140 10.64 0.49 15.83
N LYS A 141 9.67 0.95 15.04
CA LYS A 141 9.92 1.61 13.76
C LYS A 141 10.01 3.13 13.84
N TRP A 142 9.51 3.70 14.93
CA TRP A 142 9.54 5.14 15.16
C TRP A 142 10.88 5.62 15.68
N ASP A 143 11.57 4.81 16.51
CA ASP A 143 12.91 5.06 17.06
C ASP A 143 14.02 4.76 16.03
#